data_554a5aca50be56edb0e8d386c7d1ebe6
#
_entry.id   554a5aca50be56edb0e8d386c7d1ebe6
#
_cell.length_a   1.000
_cell.length_b   1.000
_cell.length_c   1.000
_cell.angle_alpha   90.00
_cell.angle_beta   90.00
_cell.angle_gamma   90.00
#
_symmetry.space_group_name_H-M   'P 1'
#
loop_
_entity.id
_entity.type
_entity.pdbx_description
1 polymer ?
#
loop_
_entity_poly.entity_id
_entity_poly.type
_entity_poly.pdbx_seq_one_letter_code
_entity_poly.pdbx_strand_id
1 'polypeptide(L)'
;MGCMNSKDSLNKVDMDYLKNNTRFDQKAIDDWYKGFKKDCPDGHLTQTKFTAIFKVFFPNGNSEQFVDHFFRTIDADKNGYIDFREFLLAMDIISAGSHEEKLKWAFRMYDVGGDGKIYLDEMTKIGSAIFDMHGTNSNKPEDSAEEHVKSVFSQMDLNSDGYLTQEEFLKGCLQDAYIRQLSEDSIKSKKMDS
;
A
#
# COMPACT_ATOMS: atom_id res chain seq x y z
N MET A 1 36.36 12.36 -19.04
CA MET A 1 36.02 12.37 -17.61
C MET A 1 34.85 13.35 -17.43
N GLY A 2 33.61 12.84 -17.47
CA GLY A 2 32.42 13.65 -17.30
C GLY A 2 32.17 13.86 -15.81
N CYS A 3 32.17 15.13 -15.38
CA CYS A 3 31.74 15.51 -14.05
C CYS A 3 30.27 15.09 -13.91
N MET A 4 29.98 14.09 -13.08
CA MET A 4 28.63 13.81 -12.62
C MET A 4 28.13 15.07 -11.89
N ASN A 5 27.09 15.67 -12.47
CA ASN A 5 26.44 16.84 -11.87
C ASN A 5 25.90 16.43 -10.50
N SER A 6 26.28 17.13 -9.45
CA SER A 6 25.84 16.90 -8.06
C SER A 6 24.34 17.12 -7.82
N LYS A 7 23.55 17.34 -8.88
CA LYS A 7 22.08 17.45 -8.85
C LYS A 7 21.34 16.12 -9.01
N ASP A 8 22.03 15.04 -9.41
CA ASP A 8 21.42 13.75 -9.70
C ASP A 8 21.64 12.68 -8.61
N SER A 9 22.24 13.04 -7.49
CA SER A 9 22.43 12.13 -6.35
C SER A 9 21.54 12.53 -5.18
N LEU A 10 21.05 11.50 -4.48
CA LEU A 10 20.33 11.70 -3.22
C LEU A 10 21.25 12.41 -2.22
N ASN A 11 20.73 13.36 -1.46
CA ASN A 11 21.53 14.04 -0.44
C ASN A 11 21.92 13.07 0.69
N LYS A 12 22.99 13.40 1.40
CA LYS A 12 23.55 12.51 2.42
C LYS A 12 22.57 12.23 3.57
N VAL A 13 21.77 13.21 3.97
CA VAL A 13 20.81 13.08 5.09
C VAL A 13 19.73 12.05 4.74
N ASP A 14 19.17 12.13 3.53
CA ASP A 14 18.16 11.17 3.08
C ASP A 14 18.75 9.78 2.84
N MET A 15 19.98 9.70 2.31
CA MET A 15 20.69 8.43 2.15
C MET A 15 20.90 7.73 3.51
N ASP A 16 21.43 8.45 4.50
CA ASP A 16 21.66 7.90 5.84
C ASP A 16 20.34 7.50 6.51
N TYR A 17 19.28 8.30 6.33
CA TYR A 17 17.96 7.98 6.84
C TYR A 17 17.42 6.69 6.22
N LEU A 18 17.46 6.55 4.90
CA LEU A 18 16.93 5.37 4.20
C LEU A 18 17.72 4.10 4.52
N LYS A 19 19.04 4.19 4.64
CA LYS A 19 19.88 3.06 5.08
C LYS A 19 19.54 2.57 6.49
N ASN A 20 19.11 3.46 7.36
CA ASN A 20 18.75 3.10 8.73
C ASN A 20 17.29 2.63 8.89
N ASN A 21 16.43 2.95 7.91
CA ASN A 21 14.99 2.68 8.00
C ASN A 21 14.48 1.72 6.92
N THR A 22 15.34 1.21 6.05
CA THR A 22 15.00 0.19 5.05
C THR A 22 16.03 -0.94 5.06
N ARG A 23 15.69 -2.03 4.39
CA ARG A 23 16.58 -3.19 4.18
C ARG A 23 17.49 -3.02 2.97
N PHE A 24 17.36 -1.91 2.24
CA PHE A 24 18.15 -1.64 1.05
C PHE A 24 19.54 -1.15 1.41
N ASP A 25 20.56 -1.69 0.73
CA ASP A 25 21.91 -1.16 0.79
C ASP A 25 22.04 0.14 -0.03
N GLN A 26 23.15 0.84 0.11
CA GLN A 26 23.39 2.09 -0.59
C GLN A 26 23.25 1.98 -2.11
N LYS A 27 23.73 0.87 -2.69
CA LYS A 27 23.66 0.66 -4.12
C LYS A 27 22.22 0.51 -4.61
N ALA A 28 21.43 -0.27 -3.89
CA ALA A 28 20.02 -0.43 -4.19
C ALA A 28 19.25 0.89 -4.06
N ILE A 29 19.52 1.70 -3.02
CA ILE A 29 18.92 3.03 -2.86
C ILE A 29 19.29 3.95 -4.03
N ASP A 30 20.56 3.98 -4.45
CA ASP A 30 21.01 4.78 -5.59
C ASP A 30 20.33 4.35 -6.90
N ASP A 31 20.16 3.05 -7.11
CA ASP A 31 19.52 2.52 -8.32
C ASP A 31 18.01 2.81 -8.32
N TRP A 32 17.33 2.68 -7.19
CA TRP A 32 15.93 3.10 -7.02
C TRP A 32 15.75 4.61 -7.24
N TYR A 33 16.68 5.44 -6.71
CA TYR A 33 16.63 6.89 -6.87
C TYR A 33 16.76 7.30 -8.34
N LYS A 34 17.68 6.69 -9.09
CA LYS A 34 17.82 6.95 -10.53
C LYS A 34 16.55 6.61 -11.30
N GLY A 35 15.93 5.45 -11.00
CA GLY A 35 14.64 5.06 -11.59
C GLY A 35 13.54 6.08 -11.28
N PHE A 36 13.40 6.41 -10.00
CA PHE A 36 12.40 7.38 -9.54
C PHE A 36 12.59 8.76 -10.19
N LYS A 37 13.81 9.27 -10.27
CA LYS A 37 14.12 10.55 -10.92
C LYS A 37 13.88 10.56 -12.42
N LYS A 38 14.03 9.41 -13.09
CA LYS A 38 13.69 9.27 -14.50
C LYS A 38 12.20 9.45 -14.75
N ASP A 39 11.38 8.87 -13.91
CA ASP A 39 9.92 8.92 -14.03
C ASP A 39 9.33 10.19 -13.39
N CYS A 40 9.98 10.70 -12.34
CA CYS A 40 9.61 11.89 -11.58
C CYS A 40 10.77 12.90 -11.51
N PRO A 41 11.10 13.61 -12.62
CA PRO A 41 12.27 14.51 -12.69
C PRO A 41 12.23 15.64 -11.65
N ASP A 42 11.05 16.11 -11.30
CA ASP A 42 10.76 17.09 -10.26
C ASP A 42 10.85 16.56 -8.83
N GLY A 43 11.03 15.24 -8.68
CA GLY A 43 11.16 14.57 -7.38
C GLY A 43 9.84 14.22 -6.70
N HIS A 44 8.73 14.37 -7.41
CA HIS A 44 7.39 14.15 -6.87
C HIS A 44 6.59 13.18 -7.73
N LEU A 45 6.07 12.12 -7.11
CA LEU A 45 5.11 11.23 -7.73
C LEU A 45 3.71 11.71 -7.37
N THR A 46 3.03 12.29 -8.35
CA THR A 46 1.67 12.78 -8.18
C THR A 46 0.67 11.62 -8.24
N GLN A 47 -0.51 11.80 -7.63
CA GLN A 47 -1.59 10.83 -7.66
C GLN A 47 -1.99 10.42 -9.09
N THR A 48 -2.02 11.38 -10.02
CA THR A 48 -2.32 11.10 -11.44
C THR A 48 -1.29 10.15 -12.07
N LYS A 49 0.01 10.38 -11.83
CA LYS A 49 1.07 9.48 -12.31
C LYS A 49 1.00 8.12 -11.64
N PHE A 50 0.75 8.09 -10.32
CA PHE A 50 0.59 6.86 -9.58
C PHE A 50 -0.59 6.01 -10.09
N THR A 51 -1.75 6.63 -10.35
CA THR A 51 -2.91 5.99 -10.97
C THR A 51 -2.58 5.41 -12.35
N ALA A 52 -1.83 6.16 -13.17
CA ALA A 52 -1.43 5.68 -14.50
C ALA A 52 -0.53 4.45 -14.43
N ILE A 53 0.43 4.43 -13.49
CA ILE A 53 1.29 3.27 -13.25
C ILE A 53 0.45 2.07 -12.75
N PHE A 54 -0.46 2.30 -11.83
CA PHE A 54 -1.29 1.25 -11.24
C PHE A 54 -2.22 0.59 -12.28
N LYS A 55 -2.78 1.37 -13.21
CA LYS A 55 -3.62 0.87 -14.31
C LYS A 55 -2.88 -0.09 -15.26
N VAL A 56 -1.55 -0.01 -15.34
CA VAL A 56 -0.77 -0.99 -16.12
C VAL A 56 -0.79 -2.37 -15.46
N PHE A 57 -0.85 -2.44 -14.15
CA PHE A 57 -0.88 -3.71 -13.41
C PHE A 57 -2.30 -4.28 -13.24
N PHE A 58 -3.31 -3.41 -13.25
CA PHE A 58 -4.72 -3.77 -13.07
C PHE A 58 -5.60 -3.17 -14.18
N PRO A 59 -5.44 -3.62 -15.44
CA PRO A 59 -6.08 -2.98 -16.59
C PRO A 59 -7.60 -3.20 -16.66
N ASN A 60 -8.12 -4.24 -16.03
CA ASN A 60 -9.51 -4.69 -16.16
C ASN A 60 -10.43 -4.22 -15.02
N GLY A 61 -9.87 -3.66 -13.95
CA GLY A 61 -10.62 -3.24 -12.76
C GLY A 61 -10.76 -1.73 -12.64
N ASN A 62 -11.76 -1.29 -11.89
CA ASN A 62 -11.84 0.10 -11.43
C ASN A 62 -10.92 0.27 -10.22
N SER A 63 -9.68 0.66 -10.48
CA SER A 63 -8.67 0.81 -9.43
C SER A 63 -8.63 2.20 -8.78
N GLU A 64 -9.46 3.16 -9.22
CA GLU A 64 -9.33 4.56 -8.80
C GLU A 64 -9.50 4.75 -7.29
N GLN A 65 -10.55 4.19 -6.71
CA GLN A 65 -10.78 4.30 -5.26
C GLN A 65 -9.69 3.61 -4.45
N PHE A 66 -9.26 2.41 -4.87
CA PHE A 66 -8.16 1.70 -4.21
C PHE A 66 -6.86 2.50 -4.29
N VAL A 67 -6.54 3.06 -5.46
CA VAL A 67 -5.36 3.89 -5.67
C VAL A 67 -5.34 5.11 -4.77
N ASP A 68 -6.48 5.75 -4.54
CA ASP A 68 -6.61 6.89 -3.65
C ASP A 68 -6.24 6.53 -2.20
N HIS A 69 -6.75 5.40 -1.70
CA HIS A 69 -6.43 4.91 -0.36
C HIS A 69 -4.97 4.48 -0.24
N PHE A 70 -4.45 3.81 -1.28
CA PHE A 70 -3.06 3.36 -1.32
C PHE A 70 -2.10 4.54 -1.36
N PHE A 71 -2.38 5.55 -2.21
CA PHE A 71 -1.59 6.78 -2.31
C PHE A 71 -1.54 7.52 -0.97
N ARG A 72 -2.70 7.74 -0.34
CA ARG A 72 -2.81 8.38 0.98
C ARG A 72 -1.98 7.65 2.06
N THR A 73 -1.88 6.32 1.97
CA THR A 73 -1.12 5.54 2.96
C THR A 73 0.39 5.71 2.79
N ILE A 74 0.85 6.00 1.57
CA ILE A 74 2.27 6.27 1.28
C ILE A 74 2.61 7.74 1.57
N ASP A 75 1.76 8.70 1.17
CA ASP A 75 1.87 10.14 1.44
C ASP A 75 1.68 10.40 2.94
N ALA A 76 2.76 10.18 3.70
CA ALA A 76 2.72 10.20 5.16
C ALA A 76 2.61 11.61 5.74
N ASP A 77 3.18 12.60 5.07
CA ASP A 77 3.13 14.00 5.47
C ASP A 77 1.91 14.75 4.93
N LYS A 78 1.08 14.06 4.10
CA LYS A 78 -0.17 14.56 3.52
C LYS A 78 0.01 15.82 2.66
N ASN A 79 1.15 15.92 1.97
CA ASN A 79 1.44 17.06 1.10
C ASN A 79 0.87 16.94 -0.33
N GLY A 80 0.23 15.81 -0.65
CA GLY A 80 -0.45 15.56 -1.92
C GLY A 80 0.43 14.96 -3.02
N TYR A 81 1.65 14.59 -2.69
CA TYR A 81 2.55 13.84 -3.57
C TYR A 81 3.44 12.91 -2.76
N ILE A 82 3.94 11.87 -3.39
CA ILE A 82 4.87 10.92 -2.78
C ILE A 82 6.28 11.34 -3.17
N ASP A 83 7.11 11.63 -2.19
CA ASP A 83 8.54 11.87 -2.39
C ASP A 83 9.33 10.54 -2.45
N PHE A 84 10.64 10.62 -2.72
CA PHE A 84 11.46 9.42 -2.85
C PHE A 84 11.60 8.64 -1.53
N ARG A 85 11.61 9.33 -0.38
CA ARG A 85 11.72 8.67 0.93
C ARG A 85 10.48 7.87 1.24
N GLU A 86 9.31 8.46 1.05
CA GLU A 86 8.01 7.80 1.24
C GLU A 86 7.84 6.62 0.29
N PHE A 87 8.21 6.84 -0.98
CA PHE A 87 8.20 5.79 -2.00
C PHE A 87 9.06 4.59 -1.58
N LEU A 88 10.32 4.83 -1.19
CA LEU A 88 11.24 3.73 -0.89
C LEU A 88 10.90 3.01 0.41
N LEU A 89 10.39 3.71 1.43
CA LEU A 89 9.88 3.12 2.66
C LEU A 89 8.69 2.18 2.38
N ALA A 90 7.75 2.60 1.53
CA ALA A 90 6.64 1.76 1.13
C ALA A 90 7.12 0.53 0.34
N MET A 91 8.04 0.71 -0.60
CA MET A 91 8.62 -0.38 -1.40
C MET A 91 9.38 -1.40 -0.54
N ASP A 92 10.06 -0.96 0.52
CA ASP A 92 10.71 -1.86 1.48
C ASP A 92 9.70 -2.77 2.17
N ILE A 93 8.61 -2.21 2.71
CA ILE A 93 7.56 -2.99 3.37
C ILE A 93 6.91 -3.97 2.38
N ILE A 94 6.54 -3.50 1.19
CA ILE A 94 5.84 -4.32 0.19
C ILE A 94 6.72 -5.48 -0.29
N SER A 95 8.00 -5.22 -0.59
CA SER A 95 8.90 -6.21 -1.18
C SER A 95 9.49 -7.18 -0.17
N ALA A 96 9.96 -6.67 0.97
CA ALA A 96 10.77 -7.42 1.94
C ALA A 96 10.25 -7.35 3.38
N GLY A 97 9.16 -6.62 3.64
CA GLY A 97 8.56 -6.53 4.96
C GLY A 97 8.06 -7.87 5.47
N SER A 98 8.19 -8.10 6.78
CA SER A 98 7.57 -9.23 7.45
C SER A 98 6.05 -9.22 7.28
N HIS A 99 5.41 -10.35 7.53
CA HIS A 99 3.95 -10.44 7.48
C HIS A 99 3.28 -9.43 8.43
N GLU A 100 3.83 -9.26 9.61
CA GLU A 100 3.34 -8.30 10.61
C GLU A 100 3.49 -6.84 10.13
N GLU A 101 4.63 -6.47 9.51
CA GLU A 101 4.85 -5.14 8.95
C GLU A 101 3.86 -4.83 7.83
N LYS A 102 3.60 -5.80 6.96
CA LYS A 102 2.61 -5.67 5.88
C LYS A 102 1.20 -5.50 6.43
N LEU A 103 0.83 -6.23 7.47
CA LEU A 103 -0.47 -6.08 8.13
C LEU A 103 -0.59 -4.73 8.86
N LYS A 104 0.44 -4.25 9.53
CA LYS A 104 0.46 -2.91 10.12
C LYS A 104 0.32 -1.82 9.07
N TRP A 105 0.94 -2.02 7.91
CA TRP A 105 0.78 -1.10 6.78
C TRP A 105 -0.64 -1.15 6.20
N ALA A 106 -1.22 -2.36 6.06
CA ALA A 106 -2.62 -2.53 5.66
C ALA A 106 -3.59 -1.88 6.66
N PHE A 107 -3.35 -2.01 7.98
CA PHE A 107 -4.14 -1.32 8.99
C PHE A 107 -4.23 0.18 8.72
N ARG A 108 -3.10 0.86 8.44
CA ARG A 108 -3.08 2.29 8.10
C ARG A 108 -3.85 2.62 6.82
N MET A 109 -3.93 1.68 5.88
CA MET A 109 -4.72 1.85 4.65
C MET A 109 -6.21 1.81 4.97
N TYR A 110 -6.64 0.89 5.86
CA TYR A 110 -8.03 0.77 6.30
C TYR A 110 -8.45 1.90 7.25
N ASP A 111 -7.58 2.39 8.11
CA ASP A 111 -7.80 3.56 8.98
C ASP A 111 -7.82 4.84 8.13
N VAL A 112 -8.96 5.12 7.52
CA VAL A 112 -9.15 6.27 6.62
C VAL A 112 -9.15 7.58 7.41
N GLY A 113 -9.74 7.55 8.60
CA GLY A 113 -9.79 8.68 9.53
C GLY A 113 -8.44 9.04 10.15
N GLY A 114 -7.53 8.08 10.27
CA GLY A 114 -6.21 8.25 10.89
C GLY A 114 -6.28 8.41 12.40
N ASP A 115 -7.31 7.87 13.05
CA ASP A 115 -7.52 7.94 14.50
C ASP A 115 -7.00 6.70 15.25
N GLY A 116 -6.41 5.74 14.54
CA GLY A 116 -5.88 4.50 15.08
C GLY A 116 -6.94 3.41 15.27
N LYS A 117 -8.08 3.55 14.62
CA LYS A 117 -9.21 2.61 14.65
C LYS A 117 -9.69 2.35 13.22
N ILE A 118 -10.27 1.18 12.99
CA ILE A 118 -10.98 0.88 11.74
C ILE A 118 -12.45 0.70 12.08
N TYR A 119 -13.30 1.53 11.50
CA TYR A 119 -14.76 1.39 11.58
C TYR A 119 -15.29 0.53 10.43
N LEU A 120 -16.50 -0.04 10.62
CA LEU A 120 -17.10 -0.90 9.60
C LEU A 120 -17.26 -0.21 8.25
N ASP A 121 -17.61 1.07 8.22
CA ASP A 121 -17.76 1.83 6.98
C ASP A 121 -16.41 2.05 6.27
N GLU A 122 -15.32 2.24 7.01
CA GLU A 122 -13.97 2.32 6.46
C GLU A 122 -13.53 0.99 5.88
N MET A 123 -13.74 -0.10 6.62
CA MET A 123 -13.44 -1.45 6.14
C MET A 123 -14.26 -1.79 4.88
N THR A 124 -15.51 -1.38 4.82
CA THR A 124 -16.37 -1.59 3.65
C THR A 124 -15.88 -0.80 2.45
N LYS A 125 -15.48 0.47 2.61
CA LYS A 125 -14.92 1.30 1.53
C LYS A 125 -13.70 0.66 0.90
N ILE A 126 -12.74 0.22 1.72
CA ILE A 126 -11.52 -0.43 1.22
C ILE A 126 -11.83 -1.79 0.61
N GLY A 127 -12.67 -2.60 1.26
CA GLY A 127 -13.10 -3.91 0.74
C GLY A 127 -13.75 -3.81 -0.63
N SER A 128 -14.70 -2.89 -0.81
CA SER A 128 -15.33 -2.62 -2.11
C SER A 128 -14.31 -2.17 -3.16
N ALA A 129 -13.40 -1.27 -2.80
CA ALA A 129 -12.37 -0.80 -3.72
C ALA A 129 -11.42 -1.94 -4.18
N ILE A 130 -11.10 -2.89 -3.30
CA ILE A 130 -10.31 -4.09 -3.64
C ILE A 130 -11.09 -5.00 -4.60
N PHE A 131 -12.37 -5.21 -4.36
CA PHE A 131 -13.23 -6.00 -5.27
C PHE A 131 -13.29 -5.37 -6.66
N ASP A 132 -13.53 -4.08 -6.73
CA ASP A 132 -13.60 -3.32 -7.99
C ASP A 132 -12.28 -3.37 -8.76
N MET A 133 -11.15 -3.30 -8.04
CA MET A 133 -9.81 -3.36 -8.64
C MET A 133 -9.55 -4.70 -9.34
N HIS A 134 -10.03 -5.82 -8.79
CA HIS A 134 -9.80 -7.14 -9.38
C HIS A 134 -10.68 -7.41 -10.61
N GLY A 135 -11.61 -6.51 -10.95
CA GLY A 135 -12.46 -6.65 -12.15
C GLY A 135 -13.22 -7.97 -12.16
N THR A 136 -13.64 -8.44 -11.00
CA THR A 136 -14.36 -9.69 -10.91
C THR A 136 -15.70 -9.54 -11.65
N ASN A 137 -15.78 -10.06 -12.88
CA ASN A 137 -17.02 -10.43 -13.57
C ASN A 137 -17.75 -11.53 -12.77
N SER A 138 -17.73 -11.41 -11.45
CA SER A 138 -18.56 -12.29 -10.65
C SER A 138 -19.97 -11.78 -10.80
N ASN A 139 -20.83 -12.60 -11.40
CA ASN A 139 -22.29 -12.50 -11.34
C ASN A 139 -22.80 -12.58 -9.88
N LYS A 140 -22.01 -12.10 -8.92
CA LYS A 140 -22.39 -12.01 -7.51
C LYS A 140 -22.79 -10.57 -7.22
N PRO A 141 -23.97 -10.36 -6.62
CA PRO A 141 -24.48 -9.05 -6.25
C PRO A 141 -23.47 -8.28 -5.37
N GLU A 142 -23.43 -6.94 -5.47
CA GLU A 142 -22.69 -6.07 -4.56
C GLU A 142 -22.96 -6.38 -3.09
N ASP A 143 -24.17 -6.84 -2.78
CA ASP A 143 -24.58 -7.30 -1.45
C ASP A 143 -23.64 -8.39 -0.86
N SER A 144 -23.04 -9.23 -1.71
CA SER A 144 -22.16 -10.31 -1.23
C SER A 144 -20.80 -9.81 -0.73
N ALA A 145 -20.28 -8.70 -1.25
CA ALA A 145 -18.99 -8.12 -0.83
C ALA A 145 -19.15 -7.41 0.52
N GLU A 146 -20.20 -6.61 0.65
CA GLU A 146 -20.52 -5.90 1.89
C GLU A 146 -20.88 -6.85 3.02
N GLU A 147 -21.69 -7.88 2.75
CA GLU A 147 -22.02 -8.92 3.74
C GLU A 147 -20.77 -9.68 4.19
N HIS A 148 -19.86 -9.96 3.27
CA HIS A 148 -18.60 -10.62 3.60
C HIS A 148 -17.73 -9.72 4.51
N VAL A 149 -17.57 -8.44 4.17
CA VAL A 149 -16.84 -7.48 5.00
C VAL A 149 -17.46 -7.35 6.38
N LYS A 150 -18.80 -7.26 6.49
CA LYS A 150 -19.51 -7.24 7.78
C LYS A 150 -19.25 -8.49 8.60
N SER A 151 -19.26 -9.66 7.97
CA SER A 151 -18.98 -10.92 8.64
C SER A 151 -17.55 -10.95 9.19
N VAL A 152 -16.57 -10.56 8.38
CA VAL A 152 -15.15 -10.50 8.77
C VAL A 152 -14.96 -9.49 9.90
N PHE A 153 -15.53 -8.29 9.78
CA PHE A 153 -15.46 -7.27 10.83
C PHE A 153 -15.99 -7.79 12.16
N SER A 154 -17.18 -8.43 12.17
CA SER A 154 -17.79 -8.96 13.40
C SER A 154 -16.94 -10.08 14.03
N GLN A 155 -16.16 -10.82 13.27
CA GLN A 155 -15.27 -11.84 13.79
C GLN A 155 -13.99 -11.25 14.39
N MET A 156 -13.56 -10.09 13.89
CA MET A 156 -12.37 -9.38 14.37
C MET A 156 -12.66 -8.50 15.58
N ASP A 157 -13.85 -7.90 15.67
CA ASP A 157 -14.31 -7.07 16.79
C ASP A 157 -14.67 -7.96 17.99
N LEU A 158 -13.64 -8.32 18.77
CA LEU A 158 -13.76 -9.31 19.84
C LEU A 158 -14.50 -8.78 21.06
N ASN A 159 -14.45 -7.49 21.28
CA ASN A 159 -15.07 -6.82 22.43
C ASN A 159 -16.43 -6.17 22.09
N SER A 160 -16.79 -6.18 20.79
CA SER A 160 -18.04 -5.62 20.25
C SER A 160 -18.22 -4.14 20.55
N ASP A 161 -17.11 -3.36 20.48
CA ASP A 161 -17.14 -1.91 20.70
C ASP A 161 -17.38 -1.10 19.41
N GLY A 162 -17.51 -1.79 18.27
CA GLY A 162 -17.90 -1.22 16.98
C GLY A 162 -16.74 -0.65 16.16
N TYR A 163 -15.49 -0.91 16.56
CA TYR A 163 -14.29 -0.59 15.78
C TYR A 163 -13.21 -1.66 16.02
N LEU A 164 -12.24 -1.74 15.11
CA LEU A 164 -11.08 -2.62 15.26
C LEU A 164 -9.87 -1.80 15.69
N THR A 165 -9.26 -2.23 16.78
CA THR A 165 -7.90 -1.80 17.14
C THR A 165 -6.87 -2.47 16.22
N GLN A 166 -5.65 -1.94 16.17
CA GLN A 166 -4.57 -2.58 15.41
C GLN A 166 -4.31 -4.02 15.88
N GLU A 167 -4.42 -4.29 17.17
CA GLU A 167 -4.23 -5.63 17.73
C GLU A 167 -5.29 -6.61 17.24
N GLU A 168 -6.57 -6.23 17.29
CA GLU A 168 -7.69 -7.04 16.79
C GLU A 168 -7.59 -7.30 15.30
N PHE A 169 -7.28 -6.27 14.51
CA PHE A 169 -7.07 -6.41 13.07
C PHE A 169 -5.93 -7.39 12.75
N LEU A 170 -4.75 -7.22 13.37
CA LEU A 170 -3.63 -8.13 13.15
C LEU A 170 -3.98 -9.57 13.53
N LYS A 171 -4.62 -9.75 14.68
CA LYS A 171 -5.02 -11.06 15.16
C LYS A 171 -6.06 -11.72 14.26
N GLY A 172 -7.06 -10.96 13.81
CA GLY A 172 -8.06 -11.44 12.87
C GLY A 172 -7.47 -11.83 11.54
N CYS A 173 -6.60 -10.99 10.95
CA CYS A 173 -5.93 -11.30 9.69
C CYS A 173 -5.04 -12.56 9.77
N LEU A 174 -4.42 -12.83 10.92
CA LEU A 174 -3.60 -14.03 11.11
C LEU A 174 -4.45 -15.30 11.26
N GLN A 175 -5.68 -15.18 11.73
CA GLN A 175 -6.61 -16.32 11.91
C GLN A 175 -7.42 -16.62 10.65
N ASP A 176 -7.73 -15.62 9.82
CA ASP A 176 -8.53 -15.80 8.61
C ASP A 176 -7.64 -16.22 7.42
N ALA A 177 -7.86 -17.46 6.96
CA ALA A 177 -7.14 -18.02 5.81
C ALA A 177 -7.45 -17.26 4.50
N TYR A 178 -8.65 -16.68 4.36
CA TYR A 178 -9.06 -15.93 3.17
C TYR A 178 -8.36 -14.56 3.09
N ILE A 179 -8.27 -13.83 4.20
CA ILE A 179 -7.53 -12.56 4.26
C ILE A 179 -6.04 -12.80 4.05
N ARG A 180 -5.51 -13.91 4.58
CA ARG A 180 -4.13 -14.34 4.30
C ARG A 180 -3.92 -14.56 2.80
N GLN A 181 -4.85 -15.20 2.12
CA GLN A 181 -4.78 -15.46 0.69
C GLN A 181 -4.87 -14.18 -0.15
N LEU A 182 -5.75 -13.23 0.18
CA LEU A 182 -5.83 -11.92 -0.49
C LEU A 182 -4.54 -11.10 -0.34
N SER A 183 -3.92 -11.14 0.85
CA SER A 183 -2.65 -10.45 1.10
C SER A 183 -1.48 -11.12 0.36
N GLU A 184 -1.51 -12.45 0.21
CA GLU A 184 -0.49 -13.22 -0.53
C GLU A 184 -0.66 -13.09 -2.06
N ASP A 185 -1.87 -13.07 -2.58
CA ASP A 185 -2.15 -12.98 -4.02
C ASP A 185 -1.85 -11.59 -4.57
N SER A 186 -2.06 -10.54 -3.79
CA SER A 186 -1.61 -9.17 -4.12
C SER A 186 -0.09 -9.06 -4.24
N ILE A 187 0.65 -10.00 -3.67
CA ILE A 187 2.13 -10.04 -3.66
C ILE A 187 2.68 -11.03 -4.71
N LYS A 188 1.93 -12.10 -5.06
CA LYS A 188 2.38 -13.15 -5.99
C LYS A 188 2.30 -12.77 -7.47
N SER A 189 1.55 -11.76 -7.86
CA SER A 189 1.50 -11.28 -9.24
C SER A 189 2.85 -10.71 -9.77
N LYS A 190 3.89 -10.65 -8.93
CA LYS A 190 5.25 -10.17 -9.27
C LYS A 190 6.30 -11.24 -9.53
N LYS A 191 5.94 -12.53 -9.63
CA LYS A 191 6.91 -13.62 -9.91
C LYS A 191 6.69 -14.33 -11.25
N MET A 192 6.11 -13.68 -12.22
CA MET A 192 6.13 -14.17 -13.60
C MET A 192 6.78 -13.08 -14.45
N ASP A 193 8.03 -13.29 -14.72
CA ASP A 193 8.95 -12.97 -15.79
C ASP A 193 10.30 -12.48 -15.25
N SER A 194 11.15 -13.48 -14.99
CA SER A 194 12.62 -13.33 -15.01
C SER A 194 13.14 -14.27 -16.08
#